data_3d6ca445b55f1c8b252886ffe1fdb064
#
_entry.id   3d6ca445b55f1c8b252886ffe1fdb064
#
_cell.length_a   1.000
_cell.length_b   1.000
_cell.length_c   1.000
_cell.angle_alpha   90.00
_cell.angle_beta   90.00
_cell.angle_gamma   90.00
#
_symmetry.space_group_name_H-M   'P 1'
#
loop_
_entity.id
_entity.type
_entity.pdbx_description
1 polymer ?
#
loop_
_entity_poly.entity_id
_entity_poly.type
_entity_poly.pdbx_seq_one_letter_code
_entity_poly.pdbx_strand_id
1 'polypeptide(L)'
;LLMTELRHKAALVDKLTHGMVVLKRLKFAQKSEAFNAGQKSLIEETLDADLAALAAEIEVHQPIKPAAQDKQQPKRQVLPAHLPRREIHHEPEDTTCGCGQAMKRMGQDVAEKLDYQPGVFTVERHIRGKWVCACCQQRGEGRLVQAPVPAHVIDKGIPTAGLLAQVLVAKYLDHLPLYRQEAIFERAGMAIARSTLAQWVGECGVQLQPLVDALVAQM
;
A
#
# COMPACT_ATOMS: atom_id res chain seq x y z
N LEU A 1 38.60 -15.15 -22.26
CA LEU A 1 38.10 -16.25 -21.45
C LEU A 1 37.05 -15.79 -20.45
N LEU A 2 37.35 -14.83 -19.55
CA LEU A 2 36.42 -14.35 -18.51
C LEU A 2 35.12 -13.74 -19.07
N MET A 3 35.21 -12.96 -20.15
CA MET A 3 34.04 -12.33 -20.79
C MET A 3 33.15 -13.34 -21.52
N THR A 4 33.71 -14.41 -22.03
CA THR A 4 32.94 -15.50 -22.66
C THR A 4 32.17 -16.32 -21.62
N GLU A 5 32.79 -16.60 -20.47
CA GLU A 5 32.12 -17.28 -19.35
C GLU A 5 31.00 -16.45 -18.76
N LEU A 6 31.19 -15.13 -18.59
CA LEU A 6 30.14 -14.23 -18.11
C LEU A 6 28.94 -14.18 -19.06
N ARG A 7 29.19 -14.12 -20.37
CA ARG A 7 28.12 -14.16 -21.38
C ARG A 7 27.38 -15.49 -21.37
N HIS A 8 28.10 -16.60 -21.20
CA HIS A 8 27.48 -17.92 -21.11
C HIS A 8 26.59 -18.04 -19.87
N LYS A 9 27.07 -17.61 -18.70
CA LYS A 9 26.30 -17.61 -17.46
C LYS A 9 25.06 -16.68 -17.55
N ALA A 10 25.21 -15.50 -18.15
CA ALA A 10 24.08 -14.60 -18.37
C ALA A 10 23.00 -15.23 -19.27
N ALA A 11 23.39 -15.85 -20.39
CA ALA A 11 22.47 -16.54 -21.27
C ALA A 11 21.77 -17.74 -20.60
N LEU A 12 22.47 -18.45 -19.70
CA LEU A 12 21.90 -19.54 -18.91
C LEU A 12 20.85 -19.01 -17.92
N VAL A 13 21.16 -17.93 -17.18
CA VAL A 13 20.21 -17.29 -16.26
C VAL A 13 18.98 -16.79 -17.01
N ASP A 14 19.14 -16.19 -18.19
CA ASP A 14 18.03 -15.74 -19.02
C ASP A 14 17.13 -16.91 -19.46
N LYS A 15 17.73 -18.03 -19.86
CA LYS A 15 17.00 -19.24 -20.25
C LYS A 15 16.21 -19.83 -19.07
N LEU A 16 16.83 -19.93 -17.88
CA LEU A 16 16.18 -20.45 -16.68
C LEU A 16 15.04 -19.51 -16.21
N THR A 17 15.26 -18.20 -16.28
CA THR A 17 14.24 -17.20 -15.96
C THR A 17 13.04 -17.28 -16.90
N HIS A 18 13.29 -17.48 -18.19
CA HIS A 18 12.23 -17.71 -19.16
C HIS A 18 11.43 -18.99 -18.85
N GLY A 19 12.12 -20.12 -18.55
CA GLY A 19 11.49 -21.35 -18.10
C GLY A 19 10.59 -21.17 -16.90
N MET A 20 11.07 -20.43 -15.88
CA MET A 20 10.28 -20.09 -14.69
C MET A 20 9.01 -19.28 -15.02
N VAL A 21 9.10 -18.32 -15.96
CA VAL A 21 7.93 -17.53 -16.41
C VAL A 21 6.91 -18.43 -17.10
N VAL A 22 7.35 -19.38 -17.92
CA VAL A 22 6.46 -20.33 -18.62
C VAL A 22 5.76 -21.24 -17.61
N LEU A 23 6.48 -21.83 -16.64
CA LEU A 23 5.88 -22.67 -15.59
C LEU A 23 4.91 -21.90 -14.72
N LYS A 24 5.23 -20.66 -14.32
CA LYS A 24 4.29 -19.78 -13.61
C LYS A 24 3.03 -19.51 -14.41
N ARG A 25 3.14 -19.29 -15.74
CA ARG A 25 1.97 -19.14 -16.61
C ARG A 25 1.11 -20.40 -16.63
N LEU A 26 1.72 -21.57 -16.72
CA LEU A 26 1.00 -22.85 -16.69
C LEU A 26 0.29 -23.07 -15.33
N LYS A 27 0.95 -22.74 -14.22
CA LYS A 27 0.35 -22.83 -12.88
C LYS A 27 -0.86 -21.91 -12.71
N PHE A 28 -0.77 -20.67 -13.23
CA PHE A 28 -1.81 -19.65 -13.06
C PHE A 28 -2.75 -19.49 -14.28
N ALA A 29 -2.56 -20.28 -15.35
CA ALA A 29 -3.51 -20.33 -16.46
C ALA A 29 -4.87 -20.84 -15.96
N GLN A 30 -5.95 -20.32 -16.56
CA GLN A 30 -7.30 -20.84 -16.28
C GLN A 30 -7.33 -22.34 -16.52
N LYS A 31 -7.46 -23.11 -15.46
CA LYS A 31 -7.56 -24.56 -15.52
C LYS A 31 -8.95 -24.93 -16.03
N SER A 32 -9.03 -25.71 -17.10
CA SER A 32 -10.27 -26.32 -17.58
C SER A 32 -10.89 -27.15 -16.46
N GLU A 33 -12.22 -27.12 -16.30
CA GLU A 33 -12.97 -27.88 -15.29
C GLU A 33 -12.88 -29.40 -15.44
N ALA A 34 -12.19 -29.89 -16.50
CA ALA A 34 -12.11 -31.31 -16.85
C ALA A 34 -11.21 -32.18 -15.94
N PHE A 35 -10.47 -31.60 -14.98
CA PHE A 35 -9.59 -32.38 -14.10
C PHE A 35 -10.22 -32.65 -12.73
N ASN A 36 -10.15 -33.91 -12.28
CA ASN A 36 -10.53 -34.28 -10.91
C ASN A 36 -9.60 -33.64 -9.86
N ALA A 37 -10.14 -33.39 -8.65
CA ALA A 37 -9.41 -32.71 -7.58
C ALA A 37 -8.04 -33.37 -7.25
N GLY A 38 -7.96 -34.71 -7.28
CA GLY A 38 -6.71 -35.45 -7.04
C GLY A 38 -5.67 -35.27 -8.16
N GLN A 39 -6.11 -35.17 -9.42
CA GLN A 39 -5.20 -34.89 -10.56
C GLN A 39 -4.69 -33.45 -10.54
N LYS A 40 -5.50 -32.50 -10.10
CA LYS A 40 -5.07 -31.10 -9.91
C LYS A 40 -3.98 -31.00 -8.83
N SER A 41 -4.13 -31.70 -7.71
CA SER A 41 -3.16 -31.70 -6.62
C SER A 41 -1.79 -32.24 -7.06
N LEU A 42 -1.76 -33.36 -7.79
CA LEU A 42 -0.51 -33.94 -8.33
C LEU A 42 0.21 -33.02 -9.33
N ILE A 43 -0.54 -32.39 -10.23
CA ILE A 43 0.03 -31.45 -11.20
C ILE A 43 0.56 -30.18 -10.49
N GLU A 44 -0.13 -29.70 -9.48
CA GLU A 44 0.33 -28.54 -8.70
C GLU A 44 1.62 -28.84 -7.92
N GLU A 45 1.69 -30.02 -7.29
CA GLU A 45 2.87 -30.46 -6.55
C GLU A 45 4.10 -30.62 -7.45
N THR A 46 3.94 -31.23 -8.65
CA THR A 46 5.05 -31.36 -9.61
C THR A 46 5.50 -30.00 -10.14
N LEU A 47 4.57 -29.09 -10.47
CA LEU A 47 4.92 -27.72 -10.91
C LEU A 47 5.62 -26.91 -9.83
N ASP A 48 5.25 -27.09 -8.57
CA ASP A 48 5.91 -26.41 -7.46
C ASP A 48 7.32 -26.95 -7.20
N ALA A 49 7.52 -28.27 -7.35
CA ALA A 49 8.84 -28.89 -7.29
C ALA A 49 9.76 -28.39 -8.43
N ASP A 50 9.25 -28.33 -9.66
CA ASP A 50 9.99 -27.81 -10.83
C ASP A 50 10.33 -26.32 -10.66
N LEU A 51 9.41 -25.50 -10.15
CA LEU A 51 9.67 -24.09 -9.88
C LEU A 51 10.73 -23.90 -8.79
N ALA A 52 10.72 -24.73 -7.75
CA ALA A 52 11.72 -24.68 -6.69
C ALA A 52 13.11 -25.12 -7.19
N ALA A 53 13.17 -26.16 -8.04
CA ALA A 53 14.41 -26.61 -8.64
C ALA A 53 15.04 -25.53 -9.54
N LEU A 54 14.24 -24.89 -10.42
CA LEU A 54 14.69 -23.80 -11.27
C LEU A 54 15.14 -22.57 -10.45
N ALA A 55 14.46 -22.25 -9.35
CA ALA A 55 14.84 -21.15 -8.50
C ALA A 55 16.21 -21.41 -7.83
N ALA A 56 16.45 -22.62 -7.34
CA ALA A 56 17.73 -23.02 -6.76
C ALA A 56 18.88 -22.98 -7.79
N GLU A 57 18.61 -23.42 -9.04
CA GLU A 57 19.61 -23.38 -10.12
C GLU A 57 19.96 -21.95 -10.54
N ILE A 58 18.96 -21.05 -10.60
CA ILE A 58 19.21 -19.62 -10.84
C ILE A 58 20.07 -19.02 -9.75
N GLU A 59 19.84 -19.39 -8.48
CA GLU A 59 20.59 -18.85 -7.33
C GLU A 59 22.07 -19.26 -7.40
N VAL A 60 22.37 -20.49 -7.82
CA VAL A 60 23.74 -20.97 -8.02
C VAL A 60 24.49 -20.20 -9.12
N HIS A 61 23.78 -19.80 -10.18
CA HIS A 61 24.38 -19.12 -11.32
C HIS A 61 24.34 -17.61 -11.25
N GLN A 62 23.57 -17.02 -10.32
CA GLN A 62 23.61 -15.57 -10.09
C GLN A 62 24.94 -15.18 -9.44
N PRO A 63 25.64 -14.15 -9.94
CA PRO A 63 26.77 -13.58 -9.21
C PRO A 63 26.27 -13.11 -7.85
N ILE A 64 27.07 -13.36 -6.80
CA ILE A 64 26.80 -12.92 -5.42
C ILE A 64 26.32 -11.47 -5.48
N LYS A 65 25.05 -11.23 -5.14
CA LYS A 65 24.50 -9.88 -5.06
C LYS A 65 25.37 -9.10 -4.09
N PRO A 66 25.92 -7.93 -4.48
CA PRO A 66 26.56 -7.05 -3.49
C PRO A 66 25.55 -6.85 -2.35
N ALA A 67 26.05 -6.90 -1.12
CA ALA A 67 25.26 -6.79 0.10
C ALA A 67 24.17 -5.75 -0.05
N ALA A 68 22.94 -6.12 0.32
CA ALA A 68 21.72 -5.36 0.10
C ALA A 68 21.97 -3.87 0.32
N GLN A 69 21.92 -3.11 -0.75
CA GLN A 69 21.74 -1.66 -0.64
C GLN A 69 20.52 -1.47 0.25
N ASP A 70 20.66 -0.67 1.30
CA ASP A 70 19.58 -0.32 2.20
C ASP A 70 18.29 -0.16 1.39
N LYS A 71 17.29 -0.99 1.70
CA LYS A 71 15.97 -0.90 1.07
C LYS A 71 15.53 0.54 1.27
N GLN A 72 15.64 1.36 0.23
CA GLN A 72 15.09 2.71 0.26
C GLN A 72 13.62 2.53 0.64
N GLN A 73 13.29 2.96 1.85
CA GLN A 73 11.89 3.01 2.26
C GLN A 73 11.14 3.80 1.20
N PRO A 74 10.04 3.27 0.65
CA PRO A 74 9.31 3.97 -0.40
C PRO A 74 8.97 5.36 0.11
N LYS A 75 9.57 6.39 -0.50
CA LYS A 75 9.26 7.78 -0.15
C LYS A 75 7.81 8.01 -0.52
N ARG A 76 7.05 8.56 0.43
CA ARG A 76 5.66 8.95 0.24
C ARG A 76 5.56 9.81 -1.02
N GLN A 77 4.79 9.38 -2.00
CA GLN A 77 4.58 10.13 -3.23
C GLN A 77 3.89 11.45 -2.89
N VAL A 78 4.45 12.55 -3.39
CA VAL A 78 3.85 13.88 -3.23
C VAL A 78 2.58 13.94 -4.08
N LEU A 79 1.47 14.38 -3.47
CA LEU A 79 0.21 14.52 -4.19
C LEU A 79 0.29 15.69 -5.19
N PRO A 80 -0.26 15.54 -6.42
CA PRO A 80 -0.20 16.58 -7.45
C PRO A 80 -0.78 17.91 -6.98
N ALA A 81 -0.08 19.01 -7.31
CA ALA A 81 -0.46 20.34 -6.85
C ALA A 81 -1.76 20.87 -7.48
N HIS A 82 -2.14 20.36 -8.66
CA HIS A 82 -3.35 20.78 -9.38
C HIS A 82 -4.66 20.25 -8.79
N LEU A 83 -4.61 19.23 -7.92
CA LEU A 83 -5.81 18.69 -7.31
C LEU A 83 -6.39 19.67 -6.27
N PRO A 84 -7.74 19.85 -6.22
CA PRO A 84 -8.37 20.70 -5.21
C PRO A 84 -8.09 20.14 -3.80
N ARG A 85 -7.78 21.04 -2.86
CA ARG A 85 -7.47 20.70 -1.47
C ARG A 85 -8.55 21.24 -0.56
N ARG A 86 -9.09 20.37 0.29
CA ARG A 86 -9.99 20.72 1.37
C ARG A 86 -9.21 20.69 2.67
N GLU A 87 -9.11 21.80 3.37
CA GLU A 87 -8.43 21.88 4.66
C GLU A 87 -9.36 21.47 5.79
N ILE A 88 -8.90 20.56 6.63
CA ILE A 88 -9.58 20.07 7.82
C ILE A 88 -8.69 20.39 9.01
N HIS A 89 -9.12 21.33 9.85
CA HIS A 89 -8.39 21.75 11.04
C HIS A 89 -8.78 20.88 12.22
N HIS A 90 -7.79 20.30 12.87
CA HIS A 90 -7.95 19.54 14.12
C HIS A 90 -7.28 20.33 15.23
N GLU A 91 -8.08 20.94 16.07
CA GLU A 91 -7.60 21.66 17.24
C GLU A 91 -7.89 20.85 18.50
N PRO A 92 -7.07 20.96 19.57
CA PRO A 92 -7.37 20.36 20.86
C PRO A 92 -8.62 21.01 21.48
N GLU A 93 -9.39 20.23 22.23
CA GLU A 93 -10.63 20.70 22.89
C GLU A 93 -10.34 21.79 23.91
N ASP A 94 -9.20 21.74 24.58
CA ASP A 94 -8.77 22.75 25.56
C ASP A 94 -7.35 23.23 25.22
N THR A 95 -7.23 24.54 25.05
CA THR A 95 -5.97 25.27 24.86
C THR A 95 -5.52 26.03 26.08
N THR A 96 -6.11 25.75 27.26
CA THR A 96 -5.72 26.31 28.52
C THR A 96 -4.67 25.45 29.20
N CYS A 97 -3.58 26.05 29.65
CA CYS A 97 -2.56 25.34 30.41
C CYS A 97 -3.05 25.11 31.88
N GLY A 98 -2.58 24.04 32.50
CA GLY A 98 -2.84 23.79 33.93
C GLY A 98 -2.40 24.92 34.88
N CYS A 99 -1.62 25.91 34.42
CA CYS A 99 -1.29 27.14 35.14
C CYS A 99 -2.33 28.29 34.95
N GLY A 100 -3.44 28.04 34.24
CA GLY A 100 -4.51 29.01 33.97
C GLY A 100 -4.25 29.97 32.80
N GLN A 101 -3.11 29.86 32.10
CA GLN A 101 -2.76 30.73 30.96
C GLN A 101 -3.19 30.08 29.63
N ALA A 102 -3.69 30.92 28.70
CA ALA A 102 -3.95 30.47 27.35
C ALA A 102 -2.65 30.06 26.63
N MET A 103 -2.67 28.91 25.94
CA MET A 103 -1.53 28.44 25.17
C MET A 103 -1.41 29.19 23.85
N LYS A 104 -0.18 29.38 23.37
CA LYS A 104 0.12 29.98 22.06
C LYS A 104 0.38 28.88 21.04
N ARG A 105 -0.20 29.04 19.86
CA ARG A 105 0.09 28.16 18.71
C ARG A 105 1.54 28.33 18.30
N MET A 106 2.35 27.26 18.35
CA MET A 106 3.77 27.27 18.03
C MET A 106 4.07 26.75 16.61
N GLY A 107 3.14 25.97 16.07
CA GLY A 107 3.30 25.37 14.75
C GLY A 107 2.12 24.48 14.38
N GLN A 108 2.26 23.72 13.32
CA GLN A 108 1.24 22.78 12.87
C GLN A 108 1.88 21.60 12.16
N ASP A 109 1.27 20.43 12.29
CA ASP A 109 1.55 19.27 11.47
C ASP A 109 0.50 19.18 10.36
N VAL A 110 0.95 18.97 9.14
CA VAL A 110 0.08 18.85 7.96
C VAL A 110 0.22 17.45 7.39
N ALA A 111 -0.92 16.75 7.26
CA ALA A 111 -0.99 15.47 6.57
C ALA A 111 -2.01 15.58 5.44
N GLU A 112 -1.66 15.11 4.25
CA GLU A 112 -2.54 15.12 3.10
C GLU A 112 -3.07 13.71 2.83
N LYS A 113 -4.37 13.60 2.55
CA LYS A 113 -5.08 12.38 2.19
C LYS A 113 -5.76 12.58 0.84
N LEU A 114 -5.76 11.53 0.02
CA LEU A 114 -6.42 11.55 -1.27
C LEU A 114 -7.84 11.00 -1.12
N ASP A 115 -8.82 11.81 -1.49
CA ASP A 115 -10.22 11.44 -1.57
C ASP A 115 -10.67 11.33 -3.03
N TYR A 116 -11.67 10.50 -3.29
CA TYR A 116 -12.23 10.30 -4.61
C TYR A 116 -13.75 10.30 -4.56
N GLN A 117 -14.35 11.23 -5.24
CA GLN A 117 -15.75 11.18 -5.63
C GLN A 117 -15.80 10.78 -7.10
N PRO A 118 -16.78 9.96 -7.56
CA PRO A 118 -16.80 9.47 -8.93
C PRO A 118 -16.48 10.55 -9.97
N GLY A 119 -15.33 10.40 -10.66
CA GLY A 119 -14.82 11.34 -11.65
C GLY A 119 -13.93 12.47 -11.14
N VAL A 120 -13.80 12.70 -9.82
CA VAL A 120 -13.00 13.83 -9.28
C VAL A 120 -12.15 13.37 -8.10
N PHE A 121 -10.83 13.56 -8.21
CA PHE A 121 -9.94 13.44 -7.07
C PHE A 121 -9.87 14.74 -6.29
N THR A 122 -9.95 14.63 -4.96
CA THR A 122 -9.73 15.73 -4.03
C THR A 122 -8.68 15.35 -3.01
N VAL A 123 -8.00 16.33 -2.44
CA VAL A 123 -7.01 16.10 -1.39
C VAL A 123 -7.56 16.65 -0.08
N GLU A 124 -7.75 15.79 0.91
CA GLU A 124 -8.01 16.21 2.29
C GLU A 124 -6.70 16.53 2.99
N ARG A 125 -6.57 17.76 3.41
CA ARG A 125 -5.39 18.28 4.09
C ARG A 125 -5.69 18.40 5.57
N HIS A 126 -5.23 17.41 6.36
CA HIS A 126 -5.41 17.41 7.80
C HIS A 126 -4.35 18.26 8.47
N ILE A 127 -4.77 19.34 9.14
CA ILE A 127 -3.89 20.30 9.82
C ILE A 127 -4.10 20.15 11.32
N ARG A 128 -3.04 19.84 12.05
CA ARG A 128 -3.05 19.69 13.51
C ARG A 128 -2.18 20.77 14.13
N GLY A 129 -2.79 21.74 14.78
CA GLY A 129 -2.09 22.80 15.50
C GLY A 129 -1.28 22.25 16.68
N LYS A 130 -0.11 22.85 16.92
CA LYS A 130 0.74 22.59 18.10
C LYS A 130 0.65 23.80 19.04
N TRP A 131 0.28 23.54 20.28
CA TRP A 131 0.01 24.57 21.27
C TRP A 131 0.98 24.45 22.45
N VAL A 132 1.56 25.56 22.87
CA VAL A 132 2.53 25.64 23.95
C VAL A 132 2.17 26.78 24.93
N CYS A 133 2.34 26.53 26.19
CA CYS A 133 2.23 27.57 27.23
C CYS A 133 3.54 28.34 27.37
N ALA A 134 3.55 29.64 27.10
CA ALA A 134 4.74 30.48 27.21
C ALA A 134 5.25 30.58 28.67
N CYS A 135 4.37 30.60 29.66
CA CYS A 135 4.73 30.64 31.05
C CYS A 135 5.45 29.37 31.55
N CYS A 136 4.91 28.19 31.22
CA CYS A 136 5.54 26.92 31.59
C CYS A 136 6.84 26.69 30.83
N GLN A 137 6.95 27.16 29.57
CA GLN A 137 8.17 27.08 28.79
C GLN A 137 9.31 27.86 29.45
N GLN A 138 9.05 29.06 30.00
CA GLN A 138 10.06 29.85 30.75
C GLN A 138 10.53 29.17 32.03
N ARG A 139 9.69 28.31 32.64
CA ARG A 139 10.01 27.54 33.85
C ARG A 139 10.71 26.21 33.56
N GLY A 140 10.97 25.87 32.28
CA GLY A 140 11.55 24.57 31.87
C GLY A 140 10.55 23.40 31.89
N GLU A 141 9.26 23.63 32.16
CA GLU A 141 8.19 22.64 32.24
C GLU A 141 7.30 22.66 30.95
N GLY A 142 7.88 22.95 29.80
CA GLY A 142 7.16 23.14 28.54
C GLY A 142 6.33 21.92 28.16
N ARG A 143 4.98 22.05 28.23
CA ARG A 143 4.04 21.02 27.75
C ARG A 143 3.50 21.38 26.38
N LEU A 144 3.66 20.46 25.41
CA LEU A 144 3.07 20.55 24.08
C LEU A 144 1.71 19.85 24.08
N VAL A 145 0.68 20.54 23.59
CA VAL A 145 -0.66 19.97 23.38
C VAL A 145 -0.98 19.99 21.89
N GLN A 146 -1.46 18.87 21.38
CA GLN A 146 -1.85 18.69 19.98
C GLN A 146 -3.05 17.76 19.91
N ALA A 147 -3.97 17.99 18.96
CA ALA A 147 -5.09 17.10 18.74
C ALA A 147 -4.59 15.68 18.36
N PRO A 148 -5.30 14.61 18.77
CA PRO A 148 -4.95 13.25 18.38
C PRO A 148 -5.00 13.08 16.86
N VAL A 149 -4.29 12.08 16.34
CA VAL A 149 -4.39 11.71 14.93
C VAL A 149 -5.75 11.05 14.69
N PRO A 150 -6.56 11.52 13.73
CA PRO A 150 -7.80 10.83 13.38
C PRO A 150 -7.53 9.37 12.99
N ALA A 151 -8.43 8.47 13.40
CA ALA A 151 -8.35 7.08 13.00
C ALA A 151 -8.55 6.94 11.47
N HIS A 152 -7.75 6.11 10.83
CA HIS A 152 -7.83 5.81 9.41
C HIS A 152 -7.91 4.30 9.20
N VAL A 153 -8.56 3.87 8.13
CA VAL A 153 -8.65 2.44 7.78
C VAL A 153 -7.25 1.85 7.54
N ILE A 154 -6.40 2.61 6.88
CA ILE A 154 -5.00 2.25 6.64
C ILE A 154 -4.11 3.25 7.38
N ASP A 155 -3.39 2.78 8.38
CA ASP A 155 -2.46 3.61 9.15
C ASP A 155 -1.38 4.20 8.24
N LYS A 156 -1.16 5.51 8.35
CA LYS A 156 -0.20 6.25 7.53
C LYS A 156 -0.45 6.15 6.01
N GLY A 157 -1.57 5.55 5.59
CA GLY A 157 -1.98 5.46 4.19
C GLY A 157 -2.35 6.83 3.59
N ILE A 158 -2.31 6.92 2.26
CA ILE A 158 -2.73 8.11 1.51
C ILE A 158 -4.27 8.14 1.30
N PRO A 159 -4.96 6.97 1.09
CA PRO A 159 -6.37 6.98 0.73
C PRO A 159 -7.26 7.36 1.90
N THR A 160 -8.35 8.06 1.60
CA THR A 160 -9.49 8.21 2.50
C THR A 160 -10.35 6.94 2.49
N ALA A 161 -11.26 6.81 3.46
CA ALA A 161 -12.25 5.75 3.46
C ALA A 161 -13.12 5.75 2.19
N GLY A 162 -13.43 6.95 1.64
CA GLY A 162 -14.20 7.10 0.42
C GLY A 162 -13.50 6.52 -0.80
N LEU A 163 -12.20 6.79 -0.96
CA LEU A 163 -11.40 6.22 -2.06
C LEU A 163 -11.29 4.69 -1.92
N LEU A 164 -11.08 4.18 -0.71
CA LEU A 164 -11.02 2.74 -0.45
C LEU A 164 -12.35 2.04 -0.79
N ALA A 165 -13.48 2.64 -0.36
CA ALA A 165 -14.81 2.14 -0.67
C ALA A 165 -15.04 2.09 -2.19
N GLN A 166 -14.66 3.14 -2.92
CA GLN A 166 -14.78 3.17 -4.39
C GLN A 166 -13.97 2.05 -5.06
N VAL A 167 -12.73 1.80 -4.60
CA VAL A 167 -11.90 0.72 -5.14
C VAL A 167 -12.53 -0.66 -4.90
N LEU A 168 -13.06 -0.88 -3.69
CA LEU A 168 -13.71 -2.15 -3.33
C LEU A 168 -15.02 -2.36 -4.09
N VAL A 169 -15.90 -1.37 -4.14
CA VAL A 169 -17.17 -1.43 -4.89
C VAL A 169 -16.89 -1.70 -6.37
N ALA A 170 -16.02 -0.92 -6.98
CA ALA A 170 -15.65 -1.12 -8.38
C ALA A 170 -15.07 -2.51 -8.65
N LYS A 171 -14.28 -3.06 -7.72
CA LYS A 171 -13.68 -4.39 -7.89
C LYS A 171 -14.68 -5.53 -7.70
N TYR A 172 -15.49 -5.48 -6.66
CA TYR A 172 -16.31 -6.63 -6.23
C TYR A 172 -17.76 -6.54 -6.67
N LEU A 173 -18.35 -5.35 -6.74
CA LEU A 173 -19.71 -5.14 -7.17
C LEU A 173 -19.80 -4.93 -8.69
N ASP A 174 -18.94 -4.06 -9.23
CA ASP A 174 -18.93 -3.73 -10.66
C ASP A 174 -18.01 -4.64 -11.48
N HIS A 175 -17.36 -5.63 -10.85
CA HIS A 175 -16.42 -6.58 -11.45
C HIS A 175 -15.31 -5.90 -12.28
N LEU A 176 -14.89 -4.69 -11.88
CA LEU A 176 -13.87 -3.92 -12.57
C LEU A 176 -12.47 -4.31 -12.10
N PRO A 177 -11.65 -4.93 -12.95
CA PRO A 177 -10.29 -5.33 -12.58
C PRO A 177 -9.41 -4.12 -12.20
N LEU A 178 -8.45 -4.32 -11.29
CA LEU A 178 -7.59 -3.23 -10.81
C LEU A 178 -6.81 -2.53 -11.92
N TYR A 179 -6.41 -3.24 -12.99
CA TYR A 179 -5.73 -2.63 -14.13
C TYR A 179 -6.60 -1.64 -14.91
N ARG A 180 -7.92 -1.84 -14.92
CA ARG A 180 -8.86 -0.88 -15.52
C ARG A 180 -9.09 0.32 -14.59
N GLN A 181 -9.16 0.08 -13.28
CA GLN A 181 -9.24 1.17 -12.29
C GLN A 181 -7.99 2.05 -12.35
N GLU A 182 -6.78 1.47 -12.44
CA GLU A 182 -5.51 2.17 -12.66
C GLU A 182 -5.62 3.12 -13.87
N ALA A 183 -6.07 2.61 -15.03
CA ALA A 183 -6.24 3.41 -16.23
C ALA A 183 -7.34 4.49 -16.11
N ILE A 184 -8.41 4.25 -15.35
CA ILE A 184 -9.46 5.25 -15.08
C ILE A 184 -8.89 6.37 -14.20
N PHE A 185 -8.17 6.04 -13.14
CA PHE A 185 -7.56 7.00 -12.22
C PHE A 185 -6.48 7.84 -12.91
N GLU A 186 -5.68 7.23 -13.78
CA GLU A 186 -4.69 7.95 -14.59
C GLU A 186 -5.36 8.99 -15.50
N ARG A 187 -6.47 8.64 -16.17
CA ARG A 187 -7.25 9.60 -16.97
C ARG A 187 -7.89 10.72 -16.13
N ALA A 188 -8.18 10.44 -14.86
CA ALA A 188 -8.68 11.44 -13.92
C ALA A 188 -7.53 12.28 -13.29
N GLY A 189 -6.30 12.13 -13.76
CA GLY A 189 -5.14 12.92 -13.34
C GLY A 189 -4.37 12.36 -12.16
N MET A 190 -4.65 11.12 -11.72
CA MET A 190 -3.96 10.50 -10.60
C MET A 190 -3.43 9.11 -10.95
N ALA A 191 -2.11 8.99 -11.11
CA ALA A 191 -1.45 7.72 -11.35
C ALA A 191 -1.30 6.95 -10.01
N ILE A 192 -2.04 5.85 -9.86
CA ILE A 192 -1.96 4.94 -8.72
C ILE A 192 -1.61 3.55 -9.26
N ALA A 193 -0.45 3.04 -8.89
CA ALA A 193 0.01 1.74 -9.36
C ALA A 193 -0.93 0.61 -8.92
N ARG A 194 -1.15 -0.36 -9.80
CA ARG A 194 -1.98 -1.55 -9.54
C ARG A 194 -1.55 -2.31 -8.28
N SER A 195 -0.24 -2.38 -7.99
CA SER A 195 0.28 -2.98 -6.78
C SER A 195 -0.20 -2.27 -5.52
N THR A 196 -0.27 -0.94 -5.55
CA THR A 196 -0.83 -0.12 -4.45
C THR A 196 -2.31 -0.37 -4.25
N LEU A 197 -3.09 -0.44 -5.35
CA LEU A 197 -4.51 -0.78 -5.28
C LEU A 197 -4.73 -2.19 -4.70
N ALA A 198 -3.90 -3.16 -5.10
CA ALA A 198 -3.97 -4.53 -4.57
C ALA A 198 -3.63 -4.58 -3.07
N GLN A 199 -2.65 -3.82 -2.63
CA GLN A 199 -2.31 -3.69 -1.21
C GLN A 199 -3.48 -3.10 -0.41
N TRP A 200 -4.10 -2.03 -0.88
CA TRP A 200 -5.26 -1.43 -0.21
C TRP A 200 -6.43 -2.39 -0.09
N VAL A 201 -6.71 -3.18 -1.14
CA VAL A 201 -7.74 -4.22 -1.10
C VAL A 201 -7.43 -5.27 -0.03
N GLY A 202 -6.16 -5.72 0.06
CA GLY A 202 -5.74 -6.69 1.08
C GLY A 202 -5.88 -6.13 2.50
N GLU A 203 -5.42 -4.91 2.75
CA GLU A 203 -5.51 -4.26 4.06
C GLU A 203 -6.97 -4.04 4.48
N CYS A 204 -7.83 -3.59 3.54
CA CYS A 204 -9.27 -3.48 3.80
C CYS A 204 -9.90 -4.84 4.13
N GLY A 205 -9.50 -5.92 3.45
CA GLY A 205 -9.97 -7.26 3.75
C GLY A 205 -9.69 -7.68 5.19
N VAL A 206 -8.49 -7.41 5.68
CA VAL A 206 -8.12 -7.67 7.08
C VAL A 206 -8.96 -6.84 8.05
N GLN A 207 -9.17 -5.56 7.77
CA GLN A 207 -9.97 -4.67 8.64
C GLN A 207 -11.46 -5.01 8.65
N LEU A 208 -11.98 -5.59 7.57
CA LEU A 208 -13.39 -6.01 7.47
C LEU A 208 -13.64 -7.41 8.03
N GLN A 209 -12.59 -8.20 8.36
CA GLN A 209 -12.73 -9.56 8.88
C GLN A 209 -13.65 -9.67 10.11
N PRO A 210 -13.56 -8.78 11.13
CA PRO A 210 -14.46 -8.83 12.28
C PRO A 210 -15.95 -8.71 11.93
N LEU A 211 -16.29 -7.96 10.88
CA LEU A 211 -17.67 -7.85 10.39
C LEU A 211 -18.14 -9.15 9.75
N VAL A 212 -17.26 -9.80 8.97
CA VAL A 212 -17.55 -11.10 8.36
C VAL A 212 -17.77 -12.15 9.45
N ASP A 213 -16.89 -12.21 10.46
CA ASP A 213 -16.99 -13.14 11.58
C ASP A 213 -18.29 -12.93 12.36
N ALA A 214 -18.68 -11.67 12.59
CA ALA A 214 -19.95 -11.37 13.27
C ALA A 214 -21.18 -11.80 12.45
N LEU A 215 -21.14 -11.64 11.12
CA LEU A 215 -22.22 -12.09 10.23
C LEU A 215 -22.34 -13.63 10.22
N VAL A 216 -21.20 -14.33 10.13
CA VAL A 216 -21.17 -15.80 10.16
C VAL A 216 -21.70 -16.34 11.48
N ALA A 217 -21.41 -15.67 12.61
CA ALA A 217 -21.89 -16.07 13.93
C ALA A 217 -23.42 -15.90 14.10
N GLN A 218 -24.09 -15.13 13.23
CA GLN A 218 -25.55 -14.93 13.25
C GLN A 218 -26.32 -15.85 12.30
N MET A 219 -25.62 -16.58 11.45
CA MET A 219 -26.18 -17.55 10.50
C MET A 219 -26.26 -18.96 11.13
#